data_cabf6bb21803a9eff67bc9b90d8cc073
#
_entry.id   cabf6bb21803a9eff67bc9b90d8cc073
#
_cell.length_a   1.000
_cell.length_b   1.000
_cell.length_c   1.000
_cell.angle_alpha   90.00
_cell.angle_beta   90.00
_cell.angle_gamma   90.00
#
_symmetry.space_group_name_H-M   'P 1'
#
loop_
_entity.id
_entity.type
_entity.pdbx_description
1 polymer ?
#
loop_
_entity_poly.entity_id
_entity_poly.type
_entity_poly.pdbx_seq_one_letter_code
_entity_poly.pdbx_strand_id
1 'polypeptide(L)'
;MNARADIDLVLPCYNPPSGWEERVATHFREVERLFSPVRFHLFIVSDGSRRGYEPETIDRLRQLIPDVCVVDYKPNQGKGYALREAVKRCTSPYIIYTDYDFPYTNDSFGRMVEA
;
A
#
# COMPACT_ATOMS: atom_id res chain seq x y z
N MET A 1 -10.07 7.18 -25.17
CA MET A 1 -9.80 6.61 -24.45
C MET A 1 -9.27 7.06 -23.32
N ASN A 2 -9.34 7.00 -22.56
CA ASN A 2 -8.69 7.43 -21.69
C ASN A 2 -7.66 6.72 -21.31
N ALA A 3 -6.76 7.03 -21.46
CA ALA A 3 -5.60 6.34 -21.26
C ALA A 3 -5.15 6.21 -19.86
N ARG A 4 -5.86 6.69 -18.97
CA ARG A 4 -5.46 6.65 -17.58
C ARG A 4 -5.94 5.38 -16.92
N ALA A 5 -5.04 4.62 -16.33
CA ALA A 5 -5.37 3.44 -15.56
C ALA A 5 -5.28 3.75 -14.06
N ASP A 6 -6.17 3.13 -13.28
CA ASP A 6 -6.09 3.20 -11.84
C ASP A 6 -5.61 1.85 -11.33
N ILE A 7 -4.71 1.90 -10.36
CA ILE A 7 -4.13 0.69 -9.77
C ILE A 7 -4.26 0.76 -8.26
N ASP A 8 -4.79 -0.30 -7.67
CA ASP A 8 -4.82 -0.43 -6.22
C ASP A 8 -3.55 -1.14 -5.78
N LEU A 9 -2.76 -0.47 -4.97
CA LEU A 9 -1.48 -0.99 -4.49
C LEU A 9 -1.68 -1.47 -3.06
N VAL A 10 -1.51 -2.78 -2.85
CA VAL A 10 -1.77 -3.41 -1.56
C VAL A 10 -0.44 -3.77 -0.90
N LEU A 11 -0.20 -3.21 0.28
CA LEU A 11 1.00 -3.43 1.04
C LEU A 11 0.67 -4.09 2.38
N PRO A 12 0.93 -5.39 2.53
CA PRO A 12 0.81 -6.00 3.85
C PRO A 12 1.98 -5.52 4.72
N CYS A 13 1.67 -5.13 5.95
CA CYS A 13 2.66 -4.50 6.82
C CYS A 13 2.42 -4.99 8.24
N TYR A 14 3.20 -5.98 8.67
CA TYR A 14 3.04 -6.62 9.97
C TYR A 14 4.13 -6.15 10.92
N ASN A 15 3.75 -5.60 12.07
CA ASN A 15 4.68 -5.12 13.10
C ASN A 15 5.82 -4.28 12.52
N PRO A 16 5.50 -3.24 11.74
CA PRO A 16 6.57 -2.49 11.08
C PRO A 16 7.42 -1.71 12.06
N PRO A 17 8.67 -1.41 11.68
CA PRO A 17 9.55 -0.65 12.56
C PRO A 17 9.15 0.82 12.64
N SER A 18 9.63 1.51 13.66
CA SER A 18 9.36 2.93 13.85
C SER A 18 9.79 3.72 12.60
N GLY A 19 8.96 4.68 12.21
CA GLY A 19 9.24 5.51 11.02
C GLY A 19 8.79 4.88 9.71
N TRP A 20 8.11 3.75 9.76
CA TRP A 20 7.69 3.06 8.56
C TRP A 20 6.73 3.90 7.71
N GLU A 21 5.90 4.71 8.36
CA GLU A 21 4.91 5.51 7.66
C GLU A 21 5.56 6.54 6.73
N GLU A 22 6.68 7.11 7.14
CA GLU A 22 7.38 8.07 6.29
C GLU A 22 8.11 7.39 5.14
N ARG A 23 8.65 6.19 5.40
CA ARG A 23 9.30 5.40 4.35
C ARG A 23 8.31 4.99 3.28
N VAL A 24 7.15 4.51 3.69
CA VAL A 24 6.09 4.13 2.76
C VAL A 24 5.66 5.34 1.94
N ALA A 25 5.46 6.49 2.60
CA ALA A 25 5.04 7.69 1.90
C ALA A 25 6.06 8.13 0.86
N THR A 26 7.35 8.07 1.20
CA THR A 26 8.41 8.44 0.27
C THR A 26 8.40 7.54 -0.96
N HIS A 27 8.30 6.22 -0.76
CA HIS A 27 8.27 5.28 -1.88
C HIS A 27 7.01 5.45 -2.71
N PHE A 28 5.87 5.67 -2.07
CA PHE A 28 4.61 5.84 -2.77
C PHE A 28 4.63 7.08 -3.68
N ARG A 29 5.14 8.20 -3.18
CA ARG A 29 5.26 9.42 -3.97
C ARG A 29 6.21 9.23 -5.15
N GLU A 30 7.29 8.46 -4.96
CA GLU A 30 8.21 8.15 -6.05
C GLU A 30 7.51 7.34 -7.14
N VAL A 31 6.72 6.34 -6.75
CA VAL A 31 5.97 5.53 -7.70
C VAL A 31 4.97 6.40 -8.47
N GLU A 32 4.25 7.28 -7.77
CA GLU A 32 3.32 8.19 -8.42
C GLU A 32 4.01 9.07 -9.45
N ARG A 33 5.16 9.59 -9.09
CA ARG A 33 5.92 10.47 -9.97
C ARG A 33 6.43 9.74 -11.20
N LEU A 34 6.96 8.54 -11.02
CA LEU A 34 7.59 7.79 -12.11
C LEU A 34 6.57 7.25 -13.11
N PHE A 35 5.37 6.94 -12.68
CA PHE A 35 4.39 6.28 -13.53
C PHE A 35 3.17 7.14 -13.85
N SER A 36 3.27 8.46 -13.62
CA SER A 36 2.25 9.39 -14.06
C SER A 36 1.99 9.21 -15.57
N PRO A 37 0.74 9.24 -16.03
CA PRO A 37 -0.48 9.64 -15.33
C PRO A 37 -1.25 8.49 -14.66
N VAL A 38 -0.65 7.33 -14.47
CA VAL A 38 -1.29 6.23 -13.74
C VAL A 38 -1.56 6.69 -12.32
N ARG A 39 -2.77 6.43 -11.82
CA ARG A 39 -3.16 6.79 -10.46
C ARG A 39 -3.13 5.57 -9.57
N PHE A 40 -2.50 5.71 -8.42
CA PHE A 40 -2.35 4.63 -7.46
C PHE A 40 -3.18 4.94 -6.23
N HIS A 41 -3.89 3.93 -5.72
CA HIS A 41 -4.62 4.00 -4.46
C HIS A 41 -3.95 3.04 -3.49
N LEU A 42 -3.49 3.54 -2.36
CA LEU A 42 -2.68 2.76 -1.44
C LEU A 42 -3.55 2.11 -0.36
N PHE A 43 -3.36 0.81 -0.18
CA PHE A 43 -4.03 0.02 0.86
C PHE A 43 -2.95 -0.61 1.73
N ILE A 44 -2.96 -0.28 3.01
CA ILE A 44 -2.05 -0.86 4.00
C ILE A 44 -2.85 -1.88 4.81
N VAL A 45 -2.33 -3.10 4.93
CA VAL A 45 -3.03 -4.16 5.64
C VAL A 45 -2.19 -4.64 6.82
N SER A 46 -2.77 -4.54 8.01
CA SER A 46 -2.15 -5.04 9.24
C SER A 46 -2.83 -6.33 9.65
N ASP A 47 -2.11 -7.45 9.55
CA ASP A 47 -2.64 -8.76 9.91
C ASP A 47 -2.29 -9.06 11.37
N GLY A 48 -3.00 -8.40 12.28
CA GLY A 48 -2.81 -8.63 13.70
C GLY A 48 -1.56 -8.00 14.29
N SER A 49 -1.12 -6.86 13.74
CA SER A 49 0.07 -6.16 14.25
C SER A 49 -0.12 -5.73 15.69
N ARG A 50 0.93 -5.83 16.49
CA ARG A 50 0.93 -5.38 17.88
C ARG A 50 1.59 -4.02 18.05
N ARG A 51 2.28 -3.53 17.04
CA ARG A 51 2.95 -2.22 17.05
C ARG A 51 2.89 -1.62 15.66
N GLY A 52 3.16 -0.33 15.57
CA GLY A 52 3.26 0.36 14.29
C GLY A 52 1.97 1.01 13.85
N TYR A 53 0.85 0.71 14.50
CA TYR A 53 -0.46 1.22 14.12
C TYR A 53 -1.07 2.05 15.25
N GLU A 54 -0.23 2.69 16.06
CA GLU A 54 -0.68 3.61 17.09
C GLU A 54 -1.40 4.78 16.43
N PRO A 55 -2.37 5.40 17.11
CA PRO A 55 -3.16 6.49 16.50
C PRO A 55 -2.30 7.61 15.93
N GLU A 56 -1.20 7.96 16.59
CA GLU A 56 -0.31 9.02 16.13
C GLU A 56 0.35 8.64 14.80
N THR A 57 0.77 7.40 14.67
CA THR A 57 1.42 6.90 13.46
C THR A 57 0.44 6.88 12.29
N ILE A 58 -0.79 6.40 12.53
CA ILE A 58 -1.83 6.35 11.50
C ILE A 58 -2.24 7.78 11.09
N ASP A 59 -2.35 8.69 12.04
CA ASP A 59 -2.65 10.08 11.72
C ASP A 59 -1.56 10.67 10.85
N ARG A 60 -0.29 10.39 11.17
CA ARG A 60 0.84 10.85 10.37
C ARG A 60 0.78 10.30 8.95
N LEU A 61 0.48 9.01 8.83
CA LEU A 61 0.35 8.37 7.52
C LEU A 61 -0.74 9.04 6.69
N ARG A 62 -1.88 9.37 7.31
CA ARG A 62 -2.98 10.04 6.61
C ARG A 62 -2.65 11.47 6.24
N GLN A 63 -1.80 12.13 7.00
CA GLN A 63 -1.30 13.45 6.61
C GLN A 63 -0.40 13.37 5.39
N LEU A 64 0.42 12.31 5.32
CA LEU A 64 1.35 12.12 4.21
C LEU A 64 0.66 11.59 2.96
N ILE A 65 -0.34 10.72 3.13
CA ILE A 65 -1.09 10.11 2.04
C ILE A 65 -2.58 10.17 2.39
N PRO A 66 -3.26 11.30 2.07
CA PRO A 66 -4.65 11.50 2.52
C PRO A 66 -5.63 10.44 2.09
N ASP A 67 -5.41 9.78 0.96
CA ASP A 67 -6.34 8.79 0.44
C ASP A 67 -5.98 7.36 0.83
N VAL A 68 -5.03 7.17 1.74
CA VAL A 68 -4.62 5.83 2.14
C VAL A 68 -5.77 5.10 2.84
N CYS A 69 -5.94 3.83 2.51
CA CYS A 69 -6.89 2.96 3.19
C CYS A 69 -6.10 2.03 4.11
N VAL A 70 -6.39 2.08 5.40
CA VAL A 70 -5.71 1.23 6.38
C VAL A 70 -6.68 0.16 6.84
N VAL A 71 -6.30 -1.11 6.66
CA VAL A 71 -7.08 -2.25 7.10
C VAL A 71 -6.31 -2.88 8.26
N ASP A 72 -6.85 -2.72 9.47
CA ASP A 72 -6.19 -3.19 10.68
C ASP A 72 -7.16 -4.06 11.47
N TYR A 73 -6.80 -5.30 11.71
CA TYR A 73 -7.67 -6.23 12.44
C TYR A 73 -6.82 -7.13 13.32
N LYS A 74 -7.47 -7.77 14.28
CA LYS A 74 -6.84 -8.73 15.19
C LYS A 74 -7.79 -9.90 15.39
N PRO A 75 -7.26 -11.09 15.63
CA PRO A 75 -5.84 -11.47 15.67
C PRO A 75 -5.29 -11.76 14.29
N ASN A 76 -4.03 -12.18 14.22
CA ASN A 76 -3.38 -12.59 12.99
C ASN A 76 -4.15 -13.74 12.33
N GLN A 77 -4.44 -13.61 11.03
CA GLN A 77 -5.21 -14.58 10.28
C GLN A 77 -4.44 -15.17 9.10
N GLY A 78 -3.23 -14.70 8.89
CA GLY A 78 -2.39 -15.18 7.80
C GLY A 78 -2.45 -14.31 6.55
N LYS A 79 -1.46 -14.48 5.69
CA LYS A 79 -1.27 -13.64 4.52
C LYS A 79 -2.44 -13.71 3.55
N GLY A 80 -2.98 -14.90 3.32
CA GLY A 80 -4.12 -15.07 2.40
C GLY A 80 -5.35 -14.32 2.88
N TYR A 81 -5.62 -14.35 4.17
CA TYR A 81 -6.75 -13.60 4.74
C TYR A 81 -6.53 -12.09 4.57
N ALA A 82 -5.30 -11.64 4.85
CA ALA A 82 -4.97 -10.21 4.72
C ALA A 82 -5.20 -9.73 3.29
N LEU A 83 -4.76 -10.51 2.32
CA LEU A 83 -4.94 -10.16 0.92
C LEU A 83 -6.42 -10.10 0.56
N ARG A 84 -7.22 -11.06 1.01
CA ARG A 84 -8.65 -11.06 0.71
C ARG A 84 -9.36 -9.86 1.32
N GLU A 85 -8.97 -9.47 2.54
CA GLU A 85 -9.58 -8.30 3.18
C GLU A 85 -9.28 -7.01 2.42
N ALA A 86 -8.06 -6.89 1.89
CA ALA A 86 -7.69 -5.74 1.08
C ALA A 86 -8.46 -5.74 -0.25
N VAL A 87 -8.51 -6.89 -0.91
CA VAL A 87 -9.16 -7.01 -2.22
C VAL A 87 -10.64 -6.66 -2.14
N LYS A 88 -11.31 -6.99 -1.04
CA LYS A 88 -12.72 -6.62 -0.85
C LYS A 88 -12.94 -5.11 -0.93
N ARG A 89 -11.92 -4.32 -0.62
CA ARG A 89 -12.03 -2.87 -0.61
C ARG A 89 -11.51 -2.23 -1.89
N CYS A 90 -10.87 -3.03 -2.75
CA CYS A 90 -10.29 -2.53 -3.99
C CYS A 90 -11.38 -2.31 -5.03
N THR A 91 -11.27 -1.23 -5.79
CA THR A 91 -12.25 -0.89 -6.82
C THR A 91 -11.61 -0.64 -8.17
N SER A 92 -10.29 -0.55 -8.23
CA SER A 92 -9.58 -0.30 -9.48
C SER A 92 -9.51 -1.56 -10.33
N PRO A 93 -9.37 -1.44 -11.65
CA PRO A 93 -9.29 -2.60 -12.52
C PRO A 93 -8.03 -3.44 -12.33
N TYR A 94 -7.00 -2.86 -11.74
CA TYR A 94 -5.73 -3.57 -11.54
C TYR A 94 -5.31 -3.48 -10.09
N ILE A 95 -4.74 -4.57 -9.56
CA ILE A 95 -4.28 -4.65 -8.19
C ILE A 95 -2.83 -5.14 -8.21
N ILE A 96 -1.94 -4.43 -7.52
CA ILE A 96 -0.57 -4.86 -7.33
C ILE A 96 -0.36 -5.12 -5.84
N TYR A 97 0.23 -6.27 -5.53
CA TYR A 97 0.49 -6.70 -4.17
C TYR A 97 2.00 -6.78 -3.98
N THR A 98 2.54 -6.05 -3.02
CA THR A 98 3.98 -6.05 -2.74
C THR A 98 4.22 -5.76 -1.26
N ASP A 99 5.44 -5.97 -0.78
CA ASP A 99 5.76 -5.70 0.62
C ASP A 99 5.84 -4.19 0.89
N TYR A 100 5.65 -3.82 2.16
CA TYR A 100 5.56 -2.41 2.54
C TYR A 100 6.84 -1.62 2.26
N ASP A 101 7.97 -2.27 2.17
CA ASP A 101 9.23 -1.61 1.91
C ASP A 101 9.58 -1.57 0.42
N PHE A 102 8.66 -2.01 -0.45
CA PHE A 102 8.86 -2.01 -1.89
C PHE A 102 10.18 -2.72 -2.26
N PRO A 103 10.27 -4.05 -2.03
CA PRO A 103 11.54 -4.75 -2.22
C PRO A 103 12.03 -4.81 -3.66
N TYR A 104 11.17 -4.48 -4.61
CA TYR A 104 11.53 -4.49 -6.02
C TYR A 104 12.16 -3.16 -6.40
N THR A 105 13.08 -3.18 -7.36
CA THR A 105 13.62 -1.95 -7.90
C THR A 105 12.53 -1.21 -8.68
N ASN A 106 12.74 0.08 -8.93
CA ASN A 106 11.79 0.84 -9.72
C ASN A 106 11.61 0.25 -11.11
N ASP A 107 12.68 -0.31 -11.70
CA ASP A 107 12.60 -0.96 -13.00
C ASP A 107 11.71 -2.20 -12.94
N SER A 108 11.87 -3.02 -11.91
CA SER A 108 11.04 -4.21 -11.73
C SER A 108 9.59 -3.83 -11.52
N PHE A 109 9.33 -2.81 -10.71
CA PHE A 109 7.98 -2.31 -10.46
C PHE A 109 7.37 -1.79 -11.76
N GLY A 110 8.15 -1.06 -12.55
CA GLY A 110 7.68 -0.56 -13.83
C GLY A 110 7.25 -1.68 -14.77
N ARG A 111 8.03 -2.76 -14.83
CA ARG A 111 7.66 -3.91 -15.65
C ARG A 111 6.35 -4.55 -15.18
N MET A 112 6.11 -4.59 -13.87
CA MET A 112 4.85 -5.10 -13.33
C MET A 112 3.68 -4.23 -13.78
N VAL A 113 3.85 -2.93 -13.72
CA VAL A 113 2.78 -1.99 -14.10
C VAL A 113 2.49 -2.07 -15.60
N GLU A 114 3.52 -2.21 -16.42
CA GLU A 114 3.36 -2.25 -17.87
C GLU A 114 2.83 -3.60 -18.35
N ALA A 115 3.08 -4.63 -17.59
CA ALA A 115 2.65 -5.96 -17.97
C ALA A 115 1.13 -6.11 -17.91
#